data_59a68bb7a3d66121623ab33d5646caa3
#
_entry.id   59a68bb7a3d66121623ab33d5646caa3
#
_cell.length_a   1.000
_cell.length_b   1.000
_cell.length_c   1.000
_cell.angle_alpha   90.00
_cell.angle_beta   90.00
_cell.angle_gamma   90.00
#
_symmetry.space_group_name_H-M   'P 1'
#
loop_
_entity.id
_entity.type
_entity.pdbx_description
1 polymer ?
#
loop_
_entity_poly.entity_id
_entity_poly.type
_entity_poly.pdbx_seq_one_letter_code
_entity_poly.pdbx_strand_id
1 'polypeptide(L)'
;MYKIEKTLLIFCILGIENINSKIINTIPKVQYKKEAFQGDYIYFASNENFKKLSLLSINKNPIISSSPFKFTVGSKIYYIAFIGITPMIKEGKRKIQIEFKNKSYVKEIEIKKFNFKKTKISFNKEKAKLITQKKSIKQKEQALVLWNIIGNIGDTTIYHYDALVKPIKDQYIITSQYGDLRLYMQGSKKISNYTMHNGIDYAPFKRENTPIFAAGKGKVVFAQNRELTGNTLIIQHLPGVFTIYLHLSKLGISENKVVSAGEYIGHTGNTGLSTGPHLHFEVRINGIAINPDFLLNGMLIDKNKIINNIKRIE
;
A
#
# COMPACT_ATOMS: atom_id res chain seq x y z
N MET A 1 -24.82 72.33 29.32
CA MET A 1 -23.57 71.57 29.50
C MET A 1 -23.75 70.16 28.93
N TYR A 2 -23.01 69.90 27.88
CA TYR A 2 -22.72 68.63 27.16
C TYR A 2 -23.85 67.89 26.41
N LYS A 3 -24.06 68.36 25.18
CA LYS A 3 -24.48 67.54 24.05
C LYS A 3 -23.27 67.35 23.17
N ILE A 4 -22.54 66.24 23.27
CA ILE A 4 -21.58 65.66 22.27
C ILE A 4 -21.43 64.20 22.65
N GLU A 5 -21.71 63.35 21.73
CA GLU A 5 -21.35 61.93 21.60
C GLU A 5 -22.51 61.02 21.15
N LYS A 6 -23.03 61.31 19.98
CA LYS A 6 -23.86 60.31 19.28
C LYS A 6 -23.51 60.13 17.77
N THR A 7 -22.38 60.69 17.32
CA THR A 7 -22.08 60.69 15.88
C THR A 7 -20.85 59.82 15.51
N LEU A 8 -20.24 59.07 16.46
CA LEU A 8 -19.05 58.27 16.18
C LEU A 8 -19.27 56.75 16.29
N LEU A 9 -20.51 56.30 16.47
CA LEU A 9 -20.81 54.86 16.63
C LEU A 9 -21.49 54.22 15.40
N ILE A 10 -21.75 55.01 14.35
CA ILE A 10 -22.42 54.49 13.13
C ILE A 10 -21.42 54.08 12.01
N PHE A 11 -20.16 54.57 12.08
CA PHE A 11 -19.17 54.22 11.06
C PHE A 11 -18.37 52.93 11.32
N CYS A 12 -18.46 52.33 12.51
CA CYS A 12 -17.79 51.04 12.81
C CYS A 12 -18.67 49.81 12.56
N ILE A 13 -19.97 49.96 12.31
CA ILE A 13 -20.87 48.82 12.08
C ILE A 13 -21.02 48.47 10.58
N LEU A 14 -20.76 49.40 9.68
CA LEU A 14 -20.82 49.14 8.22
C LEU A 14 -19.52 48.57 7.61
N GLY A 15 -18.42 48.52 8.38
CA GLY A 15 -17.15 47.98 7.94
C GLY A 15 -16.93 46.51 8.31
N ILE A 16 -17.78 45.91 9.16
CA ILE A 16 -17.60 44.54 9.66
C ILE A 16 -18.51 43.53 8.92
N GLU A 17 -19.58 44.01 8.28
CA GLU A 17 -20.47 43.07 7.54
C GLU A 17 -19.92 42.59 6.17
N ASN A 18 -18.87 43.20 5.61
CA ASN A 18 -18.30 42.80 4.33
C ASN A 18 -17.05 41.90 4.41
N ILE A 19 -16.59 41.57 5.62
CA ILE A 19 -15.46 40.64 5.79
C ILE A 19 -15.95 39.21 6.08
N ASN A 20 -17.19 39.02 6.52
CA ASN A 20 -17.74 37.71 6.86
C ASN A 20 -18.45 36.95 5.70
N SER A 21 -18.61 37.57 4.55
CA SER A 21 -19.30 36.92 3.41
C SER A 21 -18.38 36.17 2.42
N LYS A 22 -17.07 36.06 2.70
CA LYS A 22 -16.11 35.32 1.84
C LYS A 22 -15.41 34.15 2.50
N ILE A 23 -15.81 33.73 3.69
CA ILE A 23 -15.51 32.33 4.12
C ILE A 23 -16.71 31.50 3.66
N ILE A 24 -16.90 31.41 2.37
CA ILE A 24 -17.62 30.29 1.79
C ILE A 24 -16.77 29.07 2.17
N ASN A 25 -17.28 28.28 3.12
CA ASN A 25 -16.80 26.95 3.42
C ASN A 25 -16.92 26.10 2.15
N THR A 26 -16.01 26.30 1.19
CA THR A 26 -15.89 25.40 0.04
C THR A 26 -15.47 24.08 0.63
N ILE A 27 -16.43 23.17 0.73
CA ILE A 27 -16.15 21.77 1.06
C ILE A 27 -15.13 21.29 0.03
N PRO A 28 -13.97 20.78 0.42
CA PRO A 28 -12.97 20.33 -0.53
C PRO A 28 -13.62 19.32 -1.47
N LYS A 29 -13.39 19.50 -2.76
CA LYS A 29 -13.83 18.53 -3.76
C LYS A 29 -13.03 17.27 -3.54
N VAL A 30 -13.72 16.18 -3.22
CA VAL A 30 -13.06 14.96 -2.75
C VAL A 30 -13.61 13.74 -3.46
N GLN A 31 -12.74 12.75 -3.62
CA GLN A 31 -13.11 11.40 -4.00
C GLN A 31 -12.47 10.40 -3.05
N TYR A 32 -13.21 9.35 -2.71
CA TYR A 32 -12.69 8.23 -1.94
C TYR A 32 -13.39 6.92 -2.30
N LYS A 33 -12.70 5.82 -2.06
CA LYS A 33 -13.24 4.48 -2.21
C LYS A 33 -14.12 4.16 -1.01
N LYS A 34 -15.44 3.97 -1.25
CA LYS A 34 -16.44 3.75 -0.19
C LYS A 34 -16.46 2.34 0.36
N GLU A 35 -15.98 1.36 -0.43
CA GLU A 35 -15.98 -0.05 -0.11
C GLU A 35 -14.62 -0.66 -0.42
N ALA A 36 -14.15 -1.58 0.41
CA ALA A 36 -12.94 -2.36 0.21
C ALA A 36 -13.10 -3.76 0.81
N PHE A 37 -12.44 -4.77 0.26
CA PHE A 37 -12.33 -6.07 0.88
C PHE A 37 -11.17 -6.12 1.89
N GLN A 38 -11.17 -7.10 2.79
CA GLN A 38 -9.96 -7.47 3.51
C GLN A 38 -8.86 -7.84 2.50
N GLY A 39 -7.68 -7.27 2.65
CA GLY A 39 -6.60 -7.43 1.67
C GLY A 39 -6.61 -6.44 0.51
N ASP A 40 -7.58 -5.54 0.44
CA ASP A 40 -7.67 -4.48 -0.56
C ASP A 40 -7.04 -3.18 -0.03
N TYR A 41 -7.30 -2.07 -0.66
CA TYR A 41 -6.89 -0.73 -0.22
C TYR A 41 -8.03 0.27 -0.36
N ILE A 42 -7.93 1.35 0.39
CA ILE A 42 -8.74 2.56 0.21
C ILE A 42 -7.84 3.71 -0.22
N TYR A 43 -8.44 4.69 -0.87
CA TYR A 43 -7.78 5.96 -1.16
C TYR A 43 -8.70 7.13 -0.86
N PHE A 44 -8.08 8.27 -0.64
CA PHE A 44 -8.73 9.57 -0.57
C PHE A 44 -7.97 10.56 -1.44
N ALA A 45 -8.67 11.26 -2.30
CA ALA A 45 -8.13 12.30 -3.19
C ALA A 45 -8.86 13.62 -2.98
N SER A 46 -8.13 14.73 -3.02
CA SER A 46 -8.67 16.09 -2.87
C SER A 46 -7.88 17.07 -3.74
N ASN A 47 -8.54 18.15 -4.16
CA ASN A 47 -7.90 19.31 -4.76
C ASN A 47 -7.28 20.26 -3.71
N GLU A 48 -7.57 20.08 -2.43
CA GLU A 48 -6.97 20.78 -1.29
C GLU A 48 -5.96 19.85 -0.60
N ASN A 49 -4.81 20.41 -0.22
CA ASN A 49 -3.81 19.65 0.53
C ASN A 49 -4.32 19.30 1.93
N PHE A 50 -4.19 18.03 2.29
CA PHE A 50 -4.52 17.54 3.62
C PHE A 50 -3.27 16.94 4.29
N LYS A 51 -3.26 16.89 5.62
CA LYS A 51 -2.09 16.42 6.38
C LYS A 51 -2.04 14.91 6.48
N LYS A 52 -3.22 14.26 6.62
CA LYS A 52 -3.28 12.86 7.02
C LYS A 52 -4.62 12.22 6.64
N LEU A 53 -4.55 10.98 6.19
CA LEU A 53 -5.67 10.07 6.05
C LEU A 53 -5.51 8.97 7.11
N SER A 54 -6.51 8.71 7.93
CA SER A 54 -6.49 7.66 8.96
C SER A 54 -7.69 6.74 8.85
N LEU A 55 -7.47 5.44 8.96
CA LEU A 55 -8.53 4.47 9.22
C LEU A 55 -8.72 4.34 10.74
N LEU A 56 -9.94 4.49 11.22
CA LEU A 56 -10.24 4.50 12.64
C LEU A 56 -10.74 3.13 13.12
N SER A 57 -10.37 2.79 14.36
CA SER A 57 -10.98 1.69 15.12
C SER A 57 -12.43 2.01 15.51
N ILE A 58 -13.14 1.04 16.05
CA ILE A 58 -14.48 1.22 16.63
C ILE A 58 -14.44 2.29 17.72
N ASN A 59 -13.37 2.34 18.52
CA ASN A 59 -13.15 3.31 19.59
C ASN A 59 -12.59 4.66 19.08
N LYS A 60 -12.67 4.93 17.77
CA LYS A 60 -12.23 6.16 17.09
C LYS A 60 -10.72 6.44 17.15
N ASN A 61 -9.90 5.52 17.61
CA ASN A 61 -8.44 5.65 17.54
C ASN A 61 -7.92 5.26 16.16
N PRO A 62 -6.91 5.95 15.61
CA PRO A 62 -6.28 5.57 14.35
C PRO A 62 -5.65 4.17 14.44
N ILE A 63 -6.02 3.28 13.50
CA ILE A 63 -5.40 1.96 13.33
C ILE A 63 -4.22 2.06 12.36
N ILE A 64 -4.44 2.75 11.24
CA ILE A 64 -3.48 2.95 10.15
C ILE A 64 -3.63 4.38 9.67
N SER A 65 -2.52 5.02 9.37
CA SER A 65 -2.50 6.38 8.83
C SER A 65 -1.53 6.49 7.66
N SER A 66 -1.80 7.43 6.77
CA SER A 66 -0.99 7.74 5.60
C SER A 66 -0.96 9.23 5.34
N SER A 67 0.19 9.74 4.91
CA SER A 67 0.34 11.10 4.42
C SER A 67 0.01 11.19 2.93
N PRO A 68 -0.54 12.31 2.45
CA PRO A 68 -0.78 12.48 1.03
C PRO A 68 0.50 12.80 0.26
N PHE A 69 0.48 12.49 -1.02
CA PHE A 69 1.44 12.98 -1.98
C PHE A 69 0.75 13.77 -3.10
N LYS A 70 1.52 14.63 -3.75
CA LYS A 70 1.05 15.49 -4.84
C LYS A 70 0.92 14.68 -6.13
N PHE A 71 -0.19 14.86 -6.83
CA PHE A 71 -0.51 14.22 -8.08
C PHE A 71 -1.04 15.26 -9.08
N THR A 72 -0.46 15.33 -10.27
CA THR A 72 -0.81 16.34 -11.29
C THR A 72 -1.50 15.68 -12.47
N VAL A 73 -2.62 16.25 -12.92
CA VAL A 73 -3.33 15.85 -14.14
C VAL A 73 -3.61 17.10 -14.97
N GLY A 74 -2.94 17.20 -16.13
CA GLY A 74 -2.90 18.44 -16.88
C GLY A 74 -2.29 19.57 -16.05
N SER A 75 -2.95 20.71 -15.94
CA SER A 75 -2.54 21.84 -15.11
C SER A 75 -3.05 21.76 -13.66
N LYS A 76 -3.88 20.77 -13.31
CA LYS A 76 -4.52 20.66 -11.99
C LYS A 76 -3.71 19.79 -11.04
N ILE A 77 -3.62 20.24 -9.79
CA ILE A 77 -2.96 19.54 -8.71
C ILE A 77 -4.00 18.87 -7.83
N TYR A 78 -3.72 17.63 -7.46
CA TYR A 78 -4.49 16.85 -6.49
C TYR A 78 -3.54 16.29 -5.43
N TYR A 79 -4.09 15.98 -4.28
CA TYR A 79 -3.41 15.30 -3.18
C TYR A 79 -4.12 13.98 -2.94
N ILE A 80 -3.36 12.90 -2.86
CA ILE A 80 -3.89 11.55 -2.73
C ILE A 80 -3.13 10.79 -1.66
N ALA A 81 -3.83 10.02 -0.85
CA ALA A 81 -3.26 9.09 0.11
C ALA A 81 -3.93 7.73 0.00
N PHE A 82 -3.17 6.67 0.29
CA PHE A 82 -3.62 5.29 0.28
C PHE A 82 -3.50 4.66 1.66
N ILE A 83 -4.41 3.75 1.99
CA ILE A 83 -4.33 2.87 3.16
C ILE A 83 -4.60 1.43 2.70
N GLY A 84 -3.65 0.52 2.94
CA GLY A 84 -3.85 -0.90 2.77
C GLY A 84 -4.78 -1.46 3.85
N ILE A 85 -5.69 -2.35 3.49
CA ILE A 85 -6.62 -3.02 4.40
C ILE A 85 -6.11 -4.44 4.67
N THR A 86 -5.45 -4.62 5.83
CA THR A 86 -4.98 -5.96 6.22
C THR A 86 -6.15 -6.90 6.51
N PRO A 87 -6.01 -8.22 6.29
CA PRO A 87 -6.98 -9.24 6.69
C PRO A 87 -7.35 -9.25 8.18
N MET A 88 -6.52 -8.63 9.03
CA MET A 88 -6.77 -8.52 10.48
C MET A 88 -7.84 -7.49 10.83
N ILE A 89 -8.19 -6.58 9.92
CA ILE A 89 -9.26 -5.62 10.12
C ILE A 89 -10.59 -6.35 9.90
N LYS A 90 -11.45 -6.37 10.94
CA LYS A 90 -12.76 -7.01 10.87
C LYS A 90 -13.65 -6.31 9.83
N GLU A 91 -14.45 -7.09 9.12
CA GLU A 91 -15.48 -6.60 8.20
C GLU A 91 -16.50 -5.68 8.89
N GLY A 92 -17.24 -4.93 8.08
CA GLY A 92 -18.30 -4.02 8.48
C GLY A 92 -17.94 -2.55 8.33
N LYS A 93 -18.83 -1.70 8.80
CA LYS A 93 -18.67 -0.23 8.71
C LYS A 93 -17.49 0.26 9.54
N ARG A 94 -16.70 1.13 8.93
CA ARG A 94 -15.55 1.80 9.52
C ARG A 94 -15.57 3.27 9.16
N LYS A 95 -14.79 4.07 9.88
CA LYS A 95 -14.63 5.49 9.60
C LYS A 95 -13.22 5.78 9.15
N ILE A 96 -13.09 6.65 8.17
CA ILE A 96 -11.83 7.30 7.81
C ILE A 96 -11.90 8.74 8.28
N GLN A 97 -10.78 9.23 8.81
CA GLN A 97 -10.60 10.63 9.19
C GLN A 97 -9.59 11.26 8.24
N ILE A 98 -9.95 12.44 7.76
CA ILE A 98 -9.11 13.25 6.87
C ILE A 98 -8.80 14.55 7.60
N GLU A 99 -7.52 14.80 7.87
CA GLU A 99 -7.04 15.97 8.61
C GLU A 99 -6.48 17.01 7.64
N PHE A 100 -7.13 18.15 7.53
CA PHE A 100 -6.63 19.34 6.86
C PHE A 100 -5.90 20.26 7.85
N LYS A 101 -5.43 21.43 7.40
CA LYS A 101 -4.68 22.35 8.26
C LYS A 101 -5.50 22.81 9.47
N ASN A 102 -6.77 23.18 9.27
CA ASN A 102 -7.63 23.80 10.30
C ASN A 102 -8.97 23.06 10.47
N LYS A 103 -9.17 21.91 9.83
CA LYS A 103 -10.43 21.16 9.85
C LYS A 103 -10.18 19.68 9.68
N SER A 104 -11.12 18.87 10.14
CA SER A 104 -11.08 17.41 9.97
C SER A 104 -12.45 16.93 9.51
N TYR A 105 -12.45 15.95 8.61
CA TYR A 105 -13.65 15.30 8.11
C TYR A 105 -13.62 13.82 8.44
N VAL A 106 -14.79 13.28 8.70
CA VAL A 106 -14.99 11.86 8.91
C VAL A 106 -15.94 11.32 7.84
N LYS A 107 -15.55 10.26 7.18
CA LYS A 107 -16.38 9.56 6.17
C LYS A 107 -16.53 8.10 6.57
N GLU A 108 -17.67 7.51 6.21
CA GLU A 108 -17.93 6.09 6.42
C GLU A 108 -17.46 5.30 5.20
N ILE A 109 -16.87 4.13 5.45
CA ILE A 109 -16.52 3.14 4.46
C ILE A 109 -17.00 1.78 4.93
N GLU A 110 -17.18 0.83 4.00
CA GLU A 110 -17.50 -0.55 4.31
C GLU A 110 -16.33 -1.46 3.98
N ILE A 111 -15.94 -2.30 4.94
CA ILE A 111 -14.94 -3.35 4.73
C ILE A 111 -15.67 -4.68 4.60
N LYS A 112 -15.55 -5.28 3.41
CA LYS A 112 -16.17 -6.56 3.07
C LYS A 112 -15.24 -7.72 3.43
N LYS A 113 -15.81 -8.82 3.85
CA LYS A 113 -15.08 -10.03 4.18
C LYS A 113 -14.42 -10.62 2.93
N PHE A 114 -13.21 -11.14 3.10
CA PHE A 114 -12.53 -11.99 2.14
C PHE A 114 -12.28 -13.37 2.77
N ASN A 115 -12.48 -14.43 2.01
CA ASN A 115 -12.32 -15.80 2.52
C ASN A 115 -10.88 -16.27 2.30
N PHE A 116 -10.14 -16.46 3.41
CA PHE A 116 -8.77 -16.95 3.40
C PHE A 116 -8.71 -18.45 3.71
N LYS A 117 -7.88 -19.18 2.96
CA LYS A 117 -7.67 -20.62 3.20
C LYS A 117 -6.71 -20.85 4.37
N LYS A 118 -6.83 -22.01 5.01
CA LYS A 118 -5.88 -22.50 6.01
C LYS A 118 -5.06 -23.63 5.40
N THR A 119 -3.74 -23.51 5.45
CA THR A 119 -2.81 -24.49 4.86
C THR A 119 -1.76 -24.93 5.88
N LYS A 120 -1.24 -26.15 5.73
CA LYS A 120 -0.08 -26.64 6.48
C LYS A 120 1.10 -26.70 5.52
N ILE A 121 2.25 -26.14 5.92
CA ILE A 121 3.47 -26.15 5.13
C ILE A 121 4.55 -26.86 5.93
N SER A 122 5.09 -27.95 5.39
CA SER A 122 6.16 -28.72 6.02
C SER A 122 7.52 -28.28 5.54
N PHE A 123 8.44 -28.07 6.49
CA PHE A 123 9.83 -27.77 6.23
C PHE A 123 10.74 -28.91 6.68
N ASN A 124 11.85 -29.09 6.00
CA ASN A 124 12.94 -29.91 6.49
C ASN A 124 13.61 -29.29 7.73
N LYS A 125 14.50 -30.04 8.41
CA LYS A 125 15.13 -29.60 9.66
C LYS A 125 15.93 -28.29 9.51
N GLU A 126 16.60 -28.08 8.40
CA GLU A 126 17.42 -26.89 8.16
C GLU A 126 16.57 -25.64 8.01
N LYS A 127 15.55 -25.68 7.14
CA LYS A 127 14.64 -24.54 6.92
C LYS A 127 13.75 -24.27 8.14
N ALA A 128 13.37 -25.31 8.89
CA ALA A 128 12.64 -25.16 10.17
C ALA A 128 13.43 -24.36 11.19
N LYS A 129 14.76 -24.46 11.23
CA LYS A 129 15.60 -23.64 12.12
C LYS A 129 15.44 -22.15 11.87
N LEU A 130 15.25 -21.68 10.64
CA LEU A 130 15.04 -20.27 10.32
C LEU A 130 13.77 -19.68 10.99
N ILE A 131 12.81 -20.56 11.34
CA ILE A 131 11.55 -20.16 11.99
C ILE A 131 11.66 -20.31 13.52
N THR A 132 12.29 -21.39 13.99
CA THR A 132 12.26 -21.78 15.42
C THR A 132 13.38 -21.16 16.24
N GLN A 133 14.49 -20.79 15.62
CA GLN A 133 15.60 -20.14 16.32
C GLN A 133 15.30 -18.66 16.56
N LYS A 134 15.91 -18.12 17.62
CA LYS A 134 15.90 -16.68 17.89
C LYS A 134 16.53 -15.95 16.71
N LYS A 135 15.84 -14.92 16.20
CA LYS A 135 16.35 -14.12 15.09
C LYS A 135 17.76 -13.61 15.36
N SER A 136 18.66 -13.83 14.41
CA SER A 136 20.02 -13.30 14.45
C SER A 136 20.01 -11.76 14.43
N ILE A 137 21.11 -11.13 14.81
CA ILE A 137 21.30 -9.68 14.68
C ILE A 137 21.08 -9.27 13.23
N LYS A 138 21.72 -9.99 12.28
CA LYS A 138 21.59 -9.76 10.84
C LYS A 138 20.15 -9.85 10.35
N GLN A 139 19.35 -10.82 10.81
CA GLN A 139 17.93 -10.91 10.44
C GLN A 139 17.12 -9.72 10.95
N LYS A 140 17.43 -9.21 12.14
CA LYS A 140 16.76 -8.02 12.69
C LYS A 140 17.12 -6.75 11.90
N GLU A 141 18.41 -6.57 11.59
CA GLU A 141 18.88 -5.46 10.75
C GLU A 141 18.25 -5.49 9.36
N GLN A 142 18.25 -6.66 8.72
CA GLN A 142 17.57 -6.84 7.43
C GLN A 142 16.07 -6.55 7.49
N ALA A 143 15.40 -6.90 8.59
CA ALA A 143 13.99 -6.57 8.77
C ALA A 143 13.78 -5.05 8.94
N LEU A 144 14.67 -4.38 9.70
CA LEU A 144 14.61 -2.92 9.90
C LEU A 144 14.82 -2.17 8.56
N VAL A 145 15.83 -2.58 7.77
CA VAL A 145 16.08 -2.01 6.44
C VAL A 145 14.83 -2.15 5.56
N LEU A 146 14.22 -3.33 5.52
CA LEU A 146 12.99 -3.55 4.75
C LEU A 146 11.87 -2.62 5.21
N TRP A 147 11.64 -2.53 6.52
CA TRP A 147 10.60 -1.67 7.08
C TRP A 147 10.85 -0.19 6.78
N ASN A 148 12.09 0.26 6.83
CA ASN A 148 12.45 1.63 6.47
C ASN A 148 12.15 1.95 5.00
N ILE A 149 12.26 0.96 4.12
CA ILE A 149 11.95 1.13 2.68
C ILE A 149 10.43 1.15 2.47
N ILE A 150 9.73 0.09 2.88
CA ILE A 150 8.31 -0.10 2.52
C ILE A 150 7.33 0.63 3.44
N GLY A 151 7.74 0.97 4.65
CA GLY A 151 6.91 1.67 5.66
C GLY A 151 6.86 3.18 5.47
N ASN A 152 7.70 3.74 4.60
CA ASN A 152 7.75 5.16 4.28
C ASN A 152 7.17 5.43 2.89
N ILE A 153 6.83 6.69 2.63
CA ILE A 153 6.39 7.14 1.30
C ILE A 153 7.50 6.95 0.27
N GLY A 154 8.78 7.04 0.68
CA GLY A 154 9.95 6.93 -0.18
C GLY A 154 10.11 8.14 -1.11
N ASP A 155 10.52 7.87 -2.34
CA ASP A 155 10.57 8.87 -3.41
C ASP A 155 9.15 9.34 -3.76
N THR A 156 8.94 10.63 -3.91
CA THR A 156 7.65 11.23 -4.27
C THR A 156 7.35 11.19 -5.77
N THR A 157 8.24 10.61 -6.57
CA THR A 157 8.05 10.42 -8.00
C THR A 157 6.93 9.40 -8.29
N ILE A 158 6.08 9.73 -9.23
CA ILE A 158 5.03 8.84 -9.73
C ILE A 158 5.56 8.14 -10.98
N TYR A 159 5.98 6.89 -10.82
CA TYR A 159 6.48 6.08 -11.92
C TYR A 159 5.36 5.35 -12.68
N HIS A 160 4.35 4.86 -11.94
CA HIS A 160 3.27 4.02 -12.49
C HIS A 160 1.97 4.24 -11.73
N TYR A 161 0.84 4.33 -12.42
CA TYR A 161 -0.49 4.51 -11.83
C TYR A 161 -1.56 3.59 -12.44
N ASP A 162 -1.22 2.91 -13.53
CA ASP A 162 -2.10 1.97 -14.22
C ASP A 162 -2.17 0.62 -13.51
N ALA A 163 -2.87 -0.35 -14.08
CA ALA A 163 -2.88 -1.72 -13.61
C ALA A 163 -1.49 -2.34 -13.71
N LEU A 164 -1.13 -3.13 -12.71
CA LEU A 164 0.09 -3.93 -12.75
C LEU A 164 -0.06 -5.08 -13.75
N VAL A 165 1.05 -5.49 -14.36
CA VAL A 165 1.11 -6.68 -15.20
C VAL A 165 1.64 -7.88 -14.39
N LYS A 166 1.27 -9.07 -14.81
CA LYS A 166 1.77 -10.29 -14.15
C LYS A 166 3.29 -10.40 -14.26
N PRO A 167 3.99 -10.74 -13.16
CA PRO A 167 5.44 -10.76 -13.13
C PRO A 167 6.06 -12.01 -13.79
N ILE A 168 5.25 -12.97 -14.22
CA ILE A 168 5.65 -14.19 -14.95
C ILE A 168 4.83 -14.28 -16.23
N LYS A 169 5.50 -14.56 -17.36
CA LYS A 169 4.87 -14.76 -18.67
C LYS A 169 4.71 -16.24 -19.02
N ASP A 170 5.61 -17.10 -18.51
CA ASP A 170 5.57 -18.55 -18.70
C ASP A 170 4.36 -19.16 -17.99
N GLN A 171 4.01 -20.40 -18.37
CA GLN A 171 2.97 -21.17 -17.69
C GLN A 171 3.36 -21.47 -16.23
N TYR A 172 2.41 -21.27 -15.32
CA TYR A 172 2.61 -21.47 -13.87
C TYR A 172 1.33 -21.98 -13.22
N ILE A 173 1.48 -22.51 -12.01
CA ILE A 173 0.37 -22.72 -11.06
C ILE A 173 0.51 -21.74 -9.89
N ILE A 174 -0.60 -21.34 -9.30
CA ILE A 174 -0.60 -20.61 -8.04
C ILE A 174 -0.63 -21.64 -6.91
N THR A 175 0.47 -21.78 -6.20
CA THR A 175 0.61 -22.74 -5.10
C THR A 175 0.10 -22.20 -3.78
N SER A 176 0.03 -20.87 -3.62
CA SER A 176 -0.56 -20.22 -2.46
C SER A 176 -1.04 -18.81 -2.80
N GLN A 177 -2.23 -18.48 -2.30
CA GLN A 177 -2.84 -17.17 -2.48
C GLN A 177 -2.44 -16.19 -1.38
N TYR A 178 -2.64 -14.89 -1.65
CA TYR A 178 -2.57 -13.87 -0.62
C TYR A 178 -3.56 -14.16 0.51
N GLY A 179 -3.12 -13.94 1.75
CA GLY A 179 -3.95 -14.09 2.93
C GLY A 179 -4.11 -15.54 3.42
N ASP A 180 -3.61 -16.55 2.70
CA ASP A 180 -3.61 -17.92 3.18
C ASP A 180 -2.98 -18.00 4.58
N LEU A 181 -3.72 -18.57 5.52
CA LEU A 181 -3.25 -18.78 6.90
C LEU A 181 -2.40 -20.03 6.94
N ARG A 182 -1.09 -19.87 7.04
CA ARG A 182 -0.10 -20.93 7.00
C ARG A 182 0.29 -21.38 8.40
N LEU A 183 0.18 -22.68 8.65
CA LEU A 183 0.72 -23.34 9.83
C LEU A 183 2.01 -24.08 9.43
N TYR A 184 3.14 -23.68 10.01
CA TYR A 184 4.41 -24.30 9.68
C TYR A 184 4.65 -25.53 10.54
N MET A 185 5.10 -26.60 9.86
CA MET A 185 5.31 -27.94 10.42
C MET A 185 6.74 -28.40 10.18
N GLN A 186 7.25 -29.27 11.06
CA GLN A 186 8.44 -30.09 10.85
C GLN A 186 8.04 -31.54 11.12
N GLY A 187 7.83 -32.31 10.07
CA GLY A 187 7.11 -33.60 10.18
C GLY A 187 5.72 -33.40 10.76
N SER A 188 5.35 -34.09 11.81
CA SER A 188 4.09 -33.91 12.53
C SER A 188 4.11 -32.78 13.57
N LYS A 189 5.29 -32.22 13.89
CA LYS A 189 5.44 -31.18 14.90
C LYS A 189 5.07 -29.80 14.36
N LYS A 190 4.16 -29.10 15.05
CA LYS A 190 3.86 -27.69 14.82
C LYS A 190 5.04 -26.82 15.29
N ILE A 191 5.56 -25.94 14.42
CA ILE A 191 6.71 -25.06 14.70
C ILE A 191 6.39 -23.56 14.64
N SER A 192 5.15 -23.19 14.31
CA SER A 192 4.69 -21.79 14.37
C SER A 192 3.24 -21.71 14.80
N ASN A 193 2.76 -20.51 15.13
CA ASN A 193 1.35 -20.19 15.04
C ASN A 193 0.98 -19.94 13.58
N TYR A 194 -0.33 -19.77 13.30
CA TYR A 194 -0.75 -19.36 11.97
C TYR A 194 -0.11 -18.03 11.60
N THR A 195 0.53 -18.00 10.44
CA THR A 195 1.08 -16.80 9.80
C THR A 195 0.31 -16.52 8.52
N MET A 196 0.10 -15.26 8.22
CA MET A 196 -0.57 -14.87 6.99
C MET A 196 0.41 -14.82 5.83
N HIS A 197 0.01 -15.32 4.68
CA HIS A 197 0.74 -15.19 3.43
C HIS A 197 0.57 -13.78 2.85
N ASN A 198 1.66 -13.04 2.71
CA ASN A 198 1.61 -11.62 2.33
C ASN A 198 1.58 -11.37 0.82
N GLY A 199 1.59 -12.42 -0.01
CA GLY A 199 1.65 -12.31 -1.46
C GLY A 199 1.00 -13.49 -2.17
N ILE A 200 1.37 -13.68 -3.42
CA ILE A 200 0.97 -14.82 -4.25
C ILE A 200 2.23 -15.61 -4.61
N ASP A 201 2.16 -16.94 -4.51
CA ASP A 201 3.24 -17.83 -4.91
C ASP A 201 2.97 -18.40 -6.31
N TYR A 202 3.77 -17.98 -7.27
CA TYR A 202 3.74 -18.46 -8.65
C TYR A 202 4.82 -19.54 -8.84
N ALA A 203 4.42 -20.80 -9.05
CA ALA A 203 5.32 -21.90 -9.35
C ALA A 203 5.28 -22.21 -10.85
N PRO A 204 6.32 -21.85 -11.63
CA PRO A 204 6.36 -22.11 -13.05
C PRO A 204 6.56 -23.60 -13.33
N PHE A 205 6.00 -24.10 -14.43
CA PHE A 205 6.17 -25.52 -14.82
C PHE A 205 7.63 -25.90 -15.09
N LYS A 206 8.43 -24.99 -15.61
CA LYS A 206 9.89 -25.15 -15.78
C LYS A 206 10.67 -25.13 -14.48
N ARG A 207 9.99 -24.89 -13.35
CA ARG A 207 10.51 -24.84 -11.98
C ARG A 207 11.53 -23.72 -11.75
N GLU A 208 12.83 -23.96 -11.89
CA GLU A 208 13.88 -22.98 -11.62
C GLU A 208 14.24 -22.14 -12.83
N ASN A 209 14.80 -20.95 -12.59
CA ASN A 209 15.35 -20.06 -13.61
C ASN A 209 14.34 -19.56 -14.65
N THR A 210 13.04 -19.54 -14.31
CA THR A 210 12.04 -18.89 -15.16
C THR A 210 12.21 -17.36 -15.06
N PRO A 211 12.27 -16.64 -16.20
CA PRO A 211 12.40 -15.19 -16.20
C PRO A 211 11.22 -14.52 -15.50
N ILE A 212 11.52 -13.50 -14.69
CA ILE A 212 10.52 -12.63 -14.06
C ILE A 212 10.67 -11.20 -14.55
N PHE A 213 9.56 -10.49 -14.51
CA PHE A 213 9.42 -9.17 -15.11
C PHE A 213 8.84 -8.18 -14.10
N ALA A 214 9.21 -6.88 -14.24
CA ALA A 214 8.66 -5.82 -13.43
C ALA A 214 7.14 -5.70 -13.65
N ALA A 215 6.36 -5.75 -12.57
CA ALA A 215 4.91 -5.67 -12.65
C ALA A 215 4.39 -4.27 -13.06
N GLY A 216 5.20 -3.24 -12.91
CA GLY A 216 4.91 -1.88 -13.32
C GLY A 216 6.19 -1.09 -13.52
N LYS A 217 6.10 0.07 -14.18
CA LYS A 217 7.21 1.01 -14.23
C LYS A 217 7.56 1.45 -12.80
N GLY A 218 8.86 1.53 -12.48
CA GLY A 218 9.27 1.94 -11.13
C GLY A 218 10.76 2.03 -10.94
N LYS A 219 11.15 2.48 -9.76
CA LYS A 219 12.54 2.54 -9.32
C LYS A 219 12.86 1.34 -8.45
N VAL A 220 13.93 0.62 -8.77
CA VAL A 220 14.46 -0.45 -7.92
C VAL A 220 15.06 0.17 -6.67
N VAL A 221 14.45 -0.05 -5.52
CA VAL A 221 14.86 0.52 -4.22
C VAL A 221 15.59 -0.48 -3.33
N PHE A 222 15.59 -1.77 -3.72
CA PHE A 222 16.31 -2.83 -3.04
C PHE A 222 16.56 -4.00 -4.00
N ALA A 223 17.79 -4.54 -4.04
CA ALA A 223 18.17 -5.71 -4.85
C ALA A 223 19.33 -6.46 -4.18
N GLN A 224 19.05 -7.20 -3.09
CA GLN A 224 20.08 -7.88 -2.28
C GLN A 224 19.58 -9.24 -1.77
N ASN A 225 20.53 -10.05 -1.28
CA ASN A 225 20.22 -11.30 -0.58
C ASN A 225 19.85 -11.03 0.89
N ARG A 226 18.81 -11.73 1.36
CA ARG A 226 18.35 -11.73 2.75
C ARG A 226 18.21 -13.16 3.27
N GLU A 227 18.55 -13.41 4.53
CA GLU A 227 18.56 -14.76 5.11
C GLU A 227 17.18 -15.45 5.03
N LEU A 228 16.10 -14.73 5.33
CA LEU A 228 14.74 -15.31 5.34
C LEU A 228 14.09 -15.34 3.95
N THR A 229 14.31 -14.34 3.13
CA THR A 229 13.57 -14.19 1.86
C THR A 229 14.42 -14.49 0.62
N GLY A 230 15.71 -14.86 0.85
CA GLY A 230 16.63 -15.12 -0.25
C GLY A 230 16.92 -13.86 -1.06
N ASN A 231 17.27 -14.02 -2.33
CA ASN A 231 17.45 -12.87 -3.21
C ASN A 231 16.12 -12.15 -3.37
N THR A 232 16.12 -10.89 -2.98
CA THR A 232 14.95 -10.03 -2.83
C THR A 232 15.11 -8.80 -3.68
N LEU A 233 14.07 -8.46 -4.44
CA LEU A 233 14.00 -7.24 -5.24
C LEU A 233 12.75 -6.47 -4.87
N ILE A 234 12.86 -5.13 -4.72
CA ILE A 234 11.75 -4.22 -4.41
C ILE A 234 11.74 -3.09 -5.42
N ILE A 235 10.57 -2.85 -6.01
CA ILE A 235 10.34 -1.76 -6.94
C ILE A 235 9.30 -0.81 -6.34
N GLN A 236 9.63 0.49 -6.28
CA GLN A 236 8.70 1.55 -5.94
C GLN A 236 8.00 2.05 -7.20
N HIS A 237 6.67 2.09 -7.21
CA HIS A 237 5.83 2.54 -8.33
C HIS A 237 5.23 3.93 -8.10
N LEU A 238 4.77 4.16 -6.89
CA LEU A 238 4.20 5.40 -6.39
C LEU A 238 4.74 5.69 -4.99
N PRO A 239 4.59 6.91 -4.45
CA PRO A 239 4.85 7.18 -3.05
C PRO A 239 4.08 6.20 -2.15
N GLY A 240 4.82 5.39 -1.39
CA GLY A 240 4.28 4.37 -0.49
C GLY A 240 3.75 3.09 -1.15
N VAL A 241 3.92 2.90 -2.47
CA VAL A 241 3.44 1.70 -3.19
C VAL A 241 4.61 0.93 -3.80
N PHE A 242 4.74 -0.33 -3.40
CA PHE A 242 5.86 -1.18 -3.76
C PHE A 242 5.41 -2.55 -4.24
N THR A 243 6.16 -3.14 -5.16
CA THR A 243 6.13 -4.58 -5.44
C THR A 243 7.40 -5.23 -4.93
N ILE A 244 7.26 -6.45 -4.42
CA ILE A 244 8.35 -7.23 -3.82
C ILE A 244 8.40 -8.61 -4.48
N TYR A 245 9.61 -9.01 -4.86
CA TYR A 245 9.91 -10.28 -5.54
C TYR A 245 10.90 -11.05 -4.68
N LEU A 246 10.52 -12.23 -4.18
CA LEU A 246 11.32 -13.01 -3.24
C LEU A 246 11.72 -14.38 -3.82
N HIS A 247 12.66 -15.02 -3.13
CA HIS A 247 13.18 -16.37 -3.41
C HIS A 247 13.89 -16.51 -4.74
N LEU A 248 14.37 -15.41 -5.33
CA LEU A 248 14.98 -15.40 -6.66
C LEU A 248 16.27 -16.21 -6.71
N SER A 249 16.53 -16.90 -7.82
CA SER A 249 17.85 -17.50 -8.08
C SER A 249 18.86 -16.47 -8.53
N LYS A 250 18.39 -15.46 -9.29
CA LYS A 250 19.24 -14.40 -9.84
C LYS A 250 18.52 -13.05 -9.80
N LEU A 251 19.23 -12.01 -9.37
CA LEU A 251 18.86 -10.62 -9.54
C LEU A 251 19.35 -10.14 -10.92
N GLY A 252 18.45 -9.71 -11.78
CA GLY A 252 18.76 -9.27 -13.15
C GLY A 252 18.96 -7.76 -13.29
N ILE A 253 18.73 -7.01 -12.21
CA ILE A 253 18.82 -5.56 -12.17
C ILE A 253 19.36 -5.09 -10.81
N SER A 254 20.08 -3.98 -10.80
CA SER A 254 20.64 -3.37 -9.58
C SER A 254 19.75 -2.26 -9.01
N GLU A 255 20.00 -1.91 -7.75
CA GLU A 255 19.36 -0.79 -7.07
C GLU A 255 19.57 0.53 -7.83
N ASN A 256 18.65 1.47 -7.59
CA ASN A 256 18.60 2.80 -8.19
C ASN A 256 18.30 2.86 -9.69
N LYS A 257 18.12 1.73 -10.37
CA LYS A 257 17.66 1.71 -11.76
C LYS A 257 16.15 1.93 -11.84
N VAL A 258 15.71 2.59 -12.92
CA VAL A 258 14.30 2.70 -13.27
C VAL A 258 14.02 1.67 -14.33
N VAL A 259 12.98 0.87 -14.12
CA VAL A 259 12.52 -0.20 -15.02
C VAL A 259 11.15 0.13 -15.60
N SER A 260 10.88 -0.38 -16.79
CA SER A 260 9.58 -0.31 -17.44
C SER A 260 8.69 -1.49 -17.00
N ALA A 261 7.37 -1.36 -17.12
CA ALA A 261 6.47 -2.50 -16.94
C ALA A 261 6.80 -3.60 -17.96
N GLY A 262 6.90 -4.85 -17.48
CA GLY A 262 7.27 -5.99 -18.32
C GLY A 262 8.76 -6.10 -18.67
N GLU A 263 9.64 -5.27 -18.10
CA GLU A 263 11.08 -5.37 -18.22
C GLU A 263 11.62 -6.54 -17.40
N TYR A 264 12.61 -7.27 -17.93
CA TYR A 264 13.25 -8.37 -17.24
C TYR A 264 14.01 -7.88 -15.99
N ILE A 265 13.79 -8.57 -14.85
CA ILE A 265 14.39 -8.19 -13.56
C ILE A 265 15.06 -9.33 -12.81
N GLY A 266 14.97 -10.57 -13.28
CA GLY A 266 15.60 -11.71 -12.62
C GLY A 266 14.96 -13.05 -12.99
N HIS A 267 15.24 -14.07 -12.17
CA HIS A 267 14.72 -15.43 -12.36
C HIS A 267 14.10 -15.98 -11.07
N THR A 268 13.07 -16.81 -11.22
CA THR A 268 12.51 -17.60 -10.11
C THR A 268 13.57 -18.52 -9.52
N GLY A 269 13.43 -18.83 -8.24
CA GLY A 269 14.37 -19.70 -7.53
C GLY A 269 13.79 -20.32 -6.28
N ASN A 270 14.68 -20.77 -5.38
CA ASN A 270 14.35 -21.45 -4.13
C ASN A 270 15.24 -20.98 -2.99
N THR A 271 15.68 -19.71 -3.02
CA THR A 271 16.57 -19.12 -2.00
C THR A 271 15.80 -18.71 -0.75
N GLY A 272 16.45 -18.73 0.42
CA GLY A 272 15.82 -18.40 1.70
C GLY A 272 14.82 -19.45 2.19
N LEU A 273 13.78 -19.02 2.90
CA LEU A 273 12.74 -19.89 3.48
C LEU A 273 11.67 -20.23 2.42
N SER A 274 11.98 -21.20 1.57
CA SER A 274 11.13 -21.69 0.50
C SER A 274 11.10 -23.22 0.50
N THR A 275 9.99 -23.84 0.10
CA THR A 275 9.83 -25.31 0.02
C THR A 275 10.13 -25.87 -1.37
N GLY A 276 10.22 -25.02 -2.38
CA GLY A 276 10.49 -25.39 -3.77
C GLY A 276 10.56 -24.16 -4.67
N PRO A 277 10.97 -24.35 -5.94
CA PRO A 277 11.14 -23.25 -6.88
C PRO A 277 9.83 -22.51 -7.15
N HIS A 278 9.78 -21.19 -6.85
CA HIS A 278 8.65 -20.31 -7.12
C HIS A 278 9.08 -18.85 -7.06
N LEU A 279 8.23 -17.96 -7.55
CA LEU A 279 8.25 -16.54 -7.25
C LEU A 279 7.22 -16.26 -6.15
N HIS A 280 7.63 -15.72 -5.02
CA HIS A 280 6.73 -15.06 -4.08
C HIS A 280 6.63 -13.58 -4.45
N PHE A 281 5.42 -13.13 -4.78
CA PHE A 281 5.14 -11.78 -5.25
C PHE A 281 4.20 -11.03 -4.30
N GLU A 282 4.64 -9.88 -3.79
CA GLU A 282 3.85 -9.03 -2.91
C GLU A 282 3.57 -7.65 -3.51
N VAL A 283 2.47 -7.06 -3.10
CA VAL A 283 2.20 -5.62 -3.22
C VAL A 283 2.07 -5.01 -1.84
N ARG A 284 2.75 -3.88 -1.62
CA ARG A 284 2.73 -3.15 -0.36
C ARG A 284 2.22 -1.74 -0.55
N ILE A 285 1.34 -1.31 0.35
CA ILE A 285 0.89 0.09 0.46
C ILE A 285 1.22 0.58 1.87
N ASN A 286 2.17 1.51 2.00
CA ASN A 286 2.67 2.04 3.27
C ASN A 286 3.00 0.91 4.27
N GLY A 287 3.77 -0.09 3.81
CA GLY A 287 4.17 -1.27 4.59
C GLY A 287 3.11 -2.37 4.69
N ILE A 288 1.84 -2.08 4.45
CA ILE A 288 0.76 -3.05 4.54
C ILE A 288 0.72 -3.91 3.27
N ALA A 289 0.77 -5.24 3.44
CA ALA A 289 0.55 -6.16 2.33
C ALA A 289 -0.91 -6.13 1.90
N ILE A 290 -1.13 -6.05 0.60
CA ILE A 290 -2.46 -6.17 -0.01
C ILE A 290 -2.47 -7.32 -1.01
N ASN A 291 -3.65 -7.83 -1.35
CA ASN A 291 -3.79 -8.85 -2.36
C ASN A 291 -3.38 -8.28 -3.74
N PRO A 292 -2.34 -8.83 -4.38
CA PRO A 292 -1.87 -8.36 -5.68
C PRO A 292 -2.94 -8.35 -6.76
N ASP A 293 -3.94 -9.24 -6.69
CA ASP A 293 -5.01 -9.33 -7.69
C ASP A 293 -5.82 -8.04 -7.83
N PHE A 294 -5.94 -7.23 -6.76
CA PHE A 294 -6.64 -5.93 -6.86
C PHE A 294 -5.92 -4.94 -7.76
N LEU A 295 -4.60 -5.04 -7.91
CA LEU A 295 -3.81 -4.16 -8.78
C LEU A 295 -3.42 -4.81 -10.11
N LEU A 296 -3.42 -6.13 -10.20
CA LEU A 296 -3.27 -6.85 -11.46
C LEU A 296 -4.55 -6.75 -12.33
N ASN A 297 -5.71 -6.50 -11.71
CA ASN A 297 -7.01 -6.38 -12.38
C ASN A 297 -7.62 -4.98 -12.27
N GLY A 298 -6.92 -4.02 -11.67
CA GLY A 298 -7.42 -2.66 -11.43
C GLY A 298 -6.33 -1.62 -11.32
N MET A 299 -6.65 -0.39 -11.70
CA MET A 299 -5.73 0.75 -11.65
C MET A 299 -5.52 1.22 -10.22
N LEU A 300 -4.29 1.56 -9.85
CA LEU A 300 -3.95 2.23 -8.58
C LEU A 300 -4.61 3.60 -8.48
N ILE A 301 -4.54 4.39 -9.55
CA ILE A 301 -5.14 5.72 -9.66
C ILE A 301 -5.91 5.80 -10.96
N ASP A 302 -7.23 5.77 -10.87
CA ASP A 302 -8.09 6.09 -11.99
C ASP A 302 -8.21 7.61 -12.15
N LYS A 303 -7.35 8.18 -12.98
CA LYS A 303 -7.31 9.63 -13.28
C LYS A 303 -8.65 10.14 -13.76
N ASN A 304 -9.30 9.40 -14.66
CA ASN A 304 -10.57 9.80 -15.28
C ASN A 304 -11.68 9.84 -14.23
N LYS A 305 -11.71 8.86 -13.33
CA LYS A 305 -12.67 8.80 -12.22
C LYS A 305 -12.46 9.95 -11.23
N ILE A 306 -11.21 10.27 -10.89
CA ILE A 306 -10.88 11.41 -10.02
C ILE A 306 -11.32 12.70 -10.66
N ILE A 307 -10.95 12.96 -11.92
CA ILE A 307 -11.30 14.18 -12.65
C ILE A 307 -12.83 14.33 -12.79
N ASN A 308 -13.52 13.28 -13.19
CA ASN A 308 -14.96 13.31 -13.46
C ASN A 308 -15.77 13.50 -12.17
N ASN A 309 -15.39 12.88 -11.08
CA ASN A 309 -16.11 13.04 -9.81
C ASN A 309 -15.83 14.40 -9.14
N ILE A 310 -14.62 14.94 -9.30
CA ILE A 310 -14.30 16.29 -8.82
C ILE A 310 -15.02 17.36 -9.66
N LYS A 311 -15.30 17.13 -10.94
CA LYS A 311 -16.11 18.01 -11.80
C LYS A 311 -17.60 17.99 -11.46
N ARG A 312 -18.14 16.85 -11.00
CA ARG A 312 -19.58 16.71 -10.66
C ARG A 312 -20.03 17.44 -9.41
N ILE A 313 -19.10 17.98 -8.61
CA ILE A 313 -19.39 18.73 -7.39
C ILE A 313 -19.29 20.25 -7.65
N GLU A 314 -18.88 20.66 -8.86
CA GLU A 314 -18.99 22.04 -9.37
C GLU A 314 -20.42 22.38 -9.75
#